data_6705e887814dc4f0f204e2c8441c2f69
#
_entry.id   6705e887814dc4f0f204e2c8441c2f69
#
_cell.length_a   1.000
_cell.length_b   1.000
_cell.length_c   1.000
_cell.angle_alpha   90.00
_cell.angle_beta   90.00
_cell.angle_gamma   90.00
#
_symmetry.space_group_name_H-M   'P 1'
#
loop_
_entity.id
_entity.type
_entity.pdbx_description
1 polymer ?
#
loop_
_entity_poly.entity_id
_entity_poly.type
_entity_poly.pdbx_seq_one_letter_code
_entity_poly.pdbx_strand_id
1 'polypeptide(L)'
;MNLKTLSSEGKIAYLIKPILKVLQEAGGQLERSEIKERIADMDDQIAEYSVLEKKSKQTGNTYKEFNFKFNFAIKDLFFNDLLTYTDSSPITLTEKGLYLDVDSLDVHKEIIETSKKHWEELSKNNKKNKVVDISDNEEETQAEEKIKDDFKEALLAAIAKMSPKKFEAFSRALLNRMGVEFTEKGVQISNDGGIDGYGSSAPKPFGRLL
;
A
#
# COMPACT_ATOMS: atom_id res chain seq x y z
N MET A 1 -6.48 24.12 14.17
CA MET A 1 -6.92 23.88 12.76
C MET A 1 -7.56 22.50 12.73
N ASN A 2 -8.75 22.31 12.19
CA ASN A 2 -9.43 20.99 12.25
C ASN A 2 -9.31 20.27 10.91
N LEU A 3 -8.62 19.12 10.91
CA LEU A 3 -8.36 18.32 9.70
C LEU A 3 -9.63 17.98 8.90
N LYS A 4 -10.75 17.70 9.58
CA LYS A 4 -12.02 17.34 8.94
C LYS A 4 -12.61 18.45 8.08
N THR A 5 -12.32 19.72 8.41
CA THR A 5 -12.87 20.91 7.73
C THR A 5 -11.96 21.46 6.65
N LEU A 6 -10.75 20.93 6.50
CA LEU A 6 -9.82 21.35 5.45
C LEU A 6 -10.34 21.01 4.06
N SER A 7 -9.86 21.77 3.05
CA SER A 7 -10.01 21.43 1.65
C SER A 7 -9.36 20.07 1.34
N SER A 8 -9.67 19.48 0.19
CA SER A 8 -9.05 18.25 -0.28
C SER A 8 -7.52 18.34 -0.28
N GLU A 9 -6.96 19.41 -0.84
CA GLU A 9 -5.53 19.70 -0.87
C GLU A 9 -4.96 19.92 0.55
N GLY A 10 -5.70 20.65 1.41
CA GLY A 10 -5.29 20.89 2.79
C GLY A 10 -5.19 19.61 3.62
N LYS A 11 -6.07 18.63 3.38
CA LYS A 11 -6.01 17.31 4.03
C LYS A 11 -4.79 16.52 3.59
N ILE A 12 -4.46 16.56 2.30
CA ILE A 12 -3.25 15.91 1.76
C ILE A 12 -2.02 16.56 2.36
N ALA A 13 -1.92 17.89 2.32
CA ALA A 13 -0.80 18.65 2.88
C ALA A 13 -0.59 18.37 4.37
N TYR A 14 -1.68 18.19 5.13
CA TYR A 14 -1.62 17.89 6.57
C TYR A 14 -0.94 16.54 6.84
N LEU A 15 -1.14 15.55 5.98
CA LEU A 15 -0.58 14.20 6.15
C LEU A 15 0.91 14.11 5.79
N ILE A 16 1.46 15.03 5.00
CA ILE A 16 2.84 14.97 4.48
C ILE A 16 3.87 14.88 5.60
N LYS A 17 3.86 15.83 6.55
CA LYS A 17 4.83 15.87 7.64
C LYS A 17 4.75 14.65 8.57
N PRO A 18 3.57 14.22 9.04
CA PRO A 18 3.45 13.00 9.83
C PRO A 18 4.00 11.75 9.12
N ILE A 19 3.72 11.59 7.82
CA ILE A 19 4.23 10.47 7.03
C ILE A 19 5.77 10.47 6.99
N LEU A 20 6.38 11.62 6.70
CA LEU A 20 7.83 11.73 6.66
C LEU A 20 8.47 11.45 8.02
N LYS A 21 7.91 12.00 9.12
CA LYS A 21 8.43 11.79 10.48
C LYS A 21 8.42 10.31 10.87
N VAL A 22 7.29 9.64 10.67
CA VAL A 22 7.16 8.21 10.97
C VAL A 22 8.13 7.36 10.18
N LEU A 23 8.33 7.67 8.90
CA LEU A 23 9.29 6.97 8.07
C LEU A 23 10.75 7.23 8.51
N GLN A 24 11.10 8.47 8.87
CA GLN A 24 12.44 8.79 9.37
C GLN A 24 12.72 8.10 10.72
N GLU A 25 11.76 8.11 11.65
CA GLU A 25 11.86 7.44 12.95
C GLU A 25 12.01 5.92 12.83
N ALA A 26 11.43 5.34 11.78
CA ALA A 26 11.54 3.91 11.48
C ALA A 26 12.82 3.50 10.72
N GLY A 27 13.74 4.43 10.50
CA GLY A 27 14.95 4.16 9.72
C GLY A 27 14.75 4.19 8.20
N GLY A 28 13.67 4.81 7.74
CA GLY A 28 13.43 5.12 6.33
C GLY A 28 12.54 4.14 5.57
N GLN A 29 11.99 3.10 6.20
CA GLN A 29 11.17 2.11 5.51
C GLN A 29 10.05 1.54 6.39
N LEU A 30 8.82 1.51 5.87
CA LEU A 30 7.65 0.92 6.54
C LEU A 30 6.62 0.41 5.52
N GLU A 31 5.80 -0.53 5.95
CA GLU A 31 4.60 -0.93 5.22
C GLU A 31 3.51 0.17 5.28
N ARG A 32 2.68 0.27 4.23
CA ARG A 32 1.61 1.28 4.15
C ARG A 32 0.65 1.23 5.34
N SER A 33 0.26 0.04 5.79
CA SER A 33 -0.60 -0.16 6.95
C SER A 33 0.03 0.37 8.22
N GLU A 34 1.31 0.10 8.41
CA GLU A 34 2.05 0.53 9.59
C GLU A 34 2.26 2.05 9.63
N ILE A 35 2.51 2.69 8.47
CA ILE A 35 2.55 4.15 8.40
C ILE A 35 1.21 4.75 8.83
N LYS A 36 0.08 4.24 8.29
CA LYS A 36 -1.27 4.73 8.62
C LYS A 36 -1.56 4.60 10.12
N GLU A 37 -1.18 3.50 10.74
CA GLU A 37 -1.34 3.26 12.17
C GLU A 37 -0.52 4.25 12.99
N ARG A 38 0.79 4.36 12.71
CA ARG A 38 1.68 5.24 13.46
C ARG A 38 1.33 6.72 13.35
N ILE A 39 0.93 7.22 12.17
CA ILE A 39 0.50 8.62 12.03
C ILE A 39 -0.83 8.89 12.76
N ALA A 40 -1.72 7.89 12.87
CA ALA A 40 -2.93 8.00 13.68
C ALA A 40 -2.61 8.01 15.18
N ASP A 41 -1.61 7.24 15.62
CA ASP A 41 -1.16 7.24 17.01
C ASP A 41 -0.45 8.55 17.41
N MET A 42 0.15 9.27 16.44
CA MET A 42 0.84 10.54 16.69
C MET A 42 -0.10 11.75 16.79
N ASP A 43 -1.30 11.68 16.17
CA ASP A 43 -2.18 12.84 16.04
C ASP A 43 -3.65 12.43 16.13
N ASP A 44 -4.32 12.88 17.19
CA ASP A 44 -5.73 12.60 17.47
C ASP A 44 -6.65 13.01 16.31
N GLN A 45 -6.35 14.07 15.56
CA GLN A 45 -7.14 14.49 14.40
C GLN A 45 -7.00 13.50 13.24
N ILE A 46 -5.80 12.92 13.04
CA ILE A 46 -5.58 11.86 12.06
C ILE A 46 -6.30 10.59 12.52
N ALA A 47 -6.19 10.22 13.80
CA ALA A 47 -6.89 9.06 14.36
C ALA A 47 -8.40 9.16 14.11
N GLU A 48 -9.01 10.28 14.48
CA GLU A 48 -10.44 10.51 14.26
C GLU A 48 -10.81 10.52 12.76
N TYR A 49 -9.97 11.09 11.90
CA TYR A 49 -10.22 11.14 10.47
C TYR A 49 -10.07 9.76 9.79
N SER A 50 -9.14 8.93 10.28
CA SER A 50 -8.85 7.61 9.72
C SER A 50 -10.00 6.61 9.85
N VAL A 51 -10.86 6.79 10.85
CA VAL A 51 -12.02 5.92 11.10
C VAL A 51 -13.32 6.43 10.48
N LEU A 52 -13.34 7.68 9.97
CA LEU A 52 -14.54 8.26 9.38
C LEU A 52 -14.89 7.59 8.05
N GLU A 53 -16.10 7.07 7.99
CA GLU A 53 -16.68 6.53 6.77
C GLU A 53 -17.56 7.55 6.07
N LYS A 54 -17.47 7.61 4.75
CA LYS A 54 -18.34 8.37 3.85
C LYS A 54 -19.09 7.42 2.93
N LYS A 55 -20.24 7.85 2.46
CA LYS A 55 -21.05 7.10 1.49
C LYS A 55 -20.88 7.71 0.10
N SER A 56 -20.49 6.90 -0.88
CA SER A 56 -20.41 7.32 -2.27
C SER A 56 -21.81 7.69 -2.78
N LYS A 57 -21.92 8.83 -3.45
CA LYS A 57 -23.19 9.26 -4.05
C LYS A 57 -23.54 8.47 -5.32
N GLN A 58 -22.54 7.91 -5.99
CA GLN A 58 -22.72 7.18 -7.25
C GLN A 58 -23.00 5.71 -7.01
N THR A 59 -22.20 5.07 -6.16
CA THR A 59 -22.28 3.61 -5.94
C THR A 59 -23.04 3.22 -4.67
N GLY A 60 -23.25 4.17 -3.74
CA GLY A 60 -23.84 3.90 -2.43
C GLY A 60 -22.91 3.15 -1.45
N ASN A 61 -21.70 2.81 -1.85
CA ASN A 61 -20.72 2.13 -1.01
C ASN A 61 -20.14 3.06 0.06
N THR A 62 -19.77 2.50 1.21
CA THR A 62 -19.02 3.20 2.25
C THR A 62 -17.54 3.14 1.98
N TYR A 63 -16.83 4.23 2.27
CA TYR A 63 -15.39 4.35 2.10
C TYR A 63 -14.77 5.28 3.14
N LYS A 64 -13.46 5.14 3.35
CA LYS A 64 -12.67 6.01 4.22
C LYS A 64 -11.91 7.02 3.37
N GLU A 65 -12.33 8.29 3.39
CA GLU A 65 -11.66 9.38 2.65
C GLU A 65 -10.16 9.50 3.01
N PHE A 66 -9.80 9.15 4.25
CA PHE A 66 -8.42 9.12 4.71
C PHE A 66 -7.50 8.30 3.80
N ASN A 67 -7.92 7.11 3.36
CA ASN A 67 -7.09 6.25 2.51
C ASN A 67 -6.70 6.94 1.19
N PHE A 68 -7.63 7.71 0.60
CA PHE A 68 -7.33 8.45 -0.61
C PHE A 68 -6.35 9.58 -0.36
N LYS A 69 -6.60 10.37 0.68
CA LYS A 69 -5.73 11.51 1.01
C LYS A 69 -4.33 11.02 1.38
N PHE A 70 -4.22 9.89 2.05
CA PHE A 70 -2.96 9.22 2.32
C PHE A 70 -2.24 8.80 1.02
N ASN A 71 -2.93 8.14 0.09
CA ASN A 71 -2.34 7.72 -1.18
C ASN A 71 -1.91 8.91 -2.05
N PHE A 72 -2.67 10.00 -2.05
CA PHE A 72 -2.26 11.24 -2.71
C PHE A 72 -1.02 11.85 -2.06
N ALA A 73 -0.95 11.89 -0.73
CA ALA A 73 0.24 12.36 -0.01
C ALA A 73 1.49 11.53 -0.35
N ILE A 74 1.36 10.20 -0.43
CA ILE A 74 2.45 9.32 -0.87
C ILE A 74 2.88 9.64 -2.30
N LYS A 75 1.93 9.86 -3.23
CA LYS A 75 2.25 10.23 -4.61
C LYS A 75 2.93 11.59 -4.71
N ASP A 76 2.48 12.57 -3.93
CA ASP A 76 3.12 13.89 -3.91
C ASP A 76 4.56 13.81 -3.38
N LEU A 77 4.83 13.00 -2.36
CA LEU A 77 6.16 12.74 -1.86
C LEU A 77 7.04 12.00 -2.89
N PHE A 78 6.47 11.06 -3.62
CA PHE A 78 7.15 10.35 -4.72
C PHE A 78 7.53 11.30 -5.86
N PHE A 79 6.65 12.18 -6.31
CA PHE A 79 6.92 13.17 -7.35
C PHE A 79 8.01 14.18 -6.97
N ASN A 80 8.24 14.35 -5.69
CA ASN A 80 9.30 15.22 -5.15
C ASN A 80 10.60 14.46 -4.81
N ASP A 81 10.73 13.20 -5.23
CA ASP A 81 11.89 12.33 -4.97
C ASP A 81 12.21 12.16 -3.48
N LEU A 82 11.20 12.20 -2.60
CA LEU A 82 11.39 12.02 -1.16
C LEU A 82 11.23 10.57 -0.73
N LEU A 83 10.50 9.78 -1.50
CA LEU A 83 10.30 8.36 -1.27
C LEU A 83 10.18 7.57 -2.56
N THR A 84 10.32 6.25 -2.46
CA THR A 84 10.09 5.28 -3.53
C THR A 84 9.16 4.18 -3.04
N TYR A 85 8.37 3.60 -3.94
CA TYR A 85 7.53 2.45 -3.67
C TYR A 85 7.17 1.72 -4.97
N THR A 86 6.80 0.46 -4.82
CA THR A 86 6.07 -0.33 -5.83
C THR A 86 4.80 -0.87 -5.20
N ASP A 87 3.87 -1.39 -5.99
CA ASP A 87 2.55 -1.85 -5.50
C ASP A 87 2.62 -2.95 -4.41
N SER A 88 3.73 -3.68 -4.36
CA SER A 88 3.92 -4.83 -3.45
C SER A 88 5.10 -4.65 -2.49
N SER A 89 5.68 -3.46 -2.40
CA SER A 89 6.84 -3.20 -1.55
C SER A 89 6.54 -2.16 -0.47
N PRO A 90 7.28 -2.21 0.65
CA PRO A 90 7.22 -1.15 1.64
C PRO A 90 7.59 0.20 1.02
N ILE A 91 7.07 1.27 1.60
CA ILE A 91 7.45 2.64 1.27
C ILE A 91 8.82 2.90 1.86
N THR A 92 9.75 3.36 1.01
CA THR A 92 11.13 3.61 1.41
C THR A 92 11.50 5.06 1.12
N LEU A 93 12.06 5.77 2.10
CA LEU A 93 12.60 7.11 1.89
C LEU A 93 13.83 7.06 0.97
N THR A 94 13.96 8.06 0.10
CA THR A 94 15.21 8.33 -0.58
C THR A 94 16.22 8.96 0.39
N GLU A 95 17.47 9.10 -0.02
CA GLU A 95 18.46 9.84 0.76
C GLU A 95 17.99 11.27 1.06
N LYS A 96 17.38 11.94 0.06
CA LYS A 96 16.77 13.27 0.22
C LYS A 96 15.68 13.27 1.29
N GLY A 97 14.76 12.27 1.28
CA GLY A 97 13.70 12.18 2.25
C GLY A 97 14.18 11.81 3.65
N LEU A 98 15.23 11.00 3.75
CA LEU A 98 15.80 10.57 5.03
C LEU A 98 16.45 11.73 5.80
N TYR A 99 17.14 12.62 5.11
CA TYR A 99 17.85 13.76 5.71
C TYR A 99 17.10 15.09 5.63
N LEU A 100 15.86 15.09 5.13
CA LEU A 100 15.03 16.28 5.06
C LEU A 100 14.67 16.79 6.47
N ASP A 101 14.87 18.07 6.72
CA ASP A 101 14.32 18.71 7.92
C ASP A 101 12.82 18.94 7.75
N VAL A 102 12.03 17.99 8.29
CA VAL A 102 10.56 17.98 8.17
C VAL A 102 9.92 19.17 8.91
N ASP A 103 10.54 19.68 9.97
CA ASP A 103 9.97 20.77 10.74
C ASP A 103 10.04 22.10 9.96
N SER A 104 11.13 22.35 9.22
CA SER A 104 11.31 23.54 8.40
C SER A 104 10.61 23.48 7.04
N LEU A 105 10.11 22.30 6.62
CA LEU A 105 9.50 22.08 5.31
C LEU A 105 8.24 22.94 5.10
N ASP A 106 8.21 23.77 4.07
CA ASP A 106 6.98 24.40 3.56
C ASP A 106 6.25 23.46 2.60
N VAL A 107 5.33 22.66 3.17
CA VAL A 107 4.60 21.61 2.44
C VAL A 107 3.88 22.16 1.20
N HIS A 108 3.25 23.33 1.30
CA HIS A 108 2.50 23.88 0.15
C HIS A 108 3.44 24.28 -0.98
N LYS A 109 4.50 25.02 -0.66
CA LYS A 109 5.42 25.56 -1.66
C LYS A 109 6.34 24.50 -2.25
N GLU A 110 6.88 23.62 -1.39
CA GLU A 110 7.94 22.69 -1.79
C GLU A 110 7.39 21.34 -2.28
N ILE A 111 6.20 20.93 -1.83
CA ILE A 111 5.62 19.65 -2.19
C ILE A 111 4.41 19.82 -3.11
N ILE A 112 3.36 20.52 -2.65
CA ILE A 112 2.09 20.58 -3.37
C ILE A 112 2.23 21.34 -4.71
N GLU A 113 2.87 22.50 -4.72
CA GLU A 113 3.06 23.28 -5.96
C GLU A 113 3.93 22.54 -6.98
N THR A 114 4.96 21.83 -6.51
CA THR A 114 5.85 21.04 -7.37
C THR A 114 5.12 19.84 -7.96
N SER A 115 4.30 19.15 -7.16
CA SER A 115 3.49 18.01 -7.62
C SER A 115 2.43 18.41 -8.64
N LYS A 116 1.89 19.63 -8.62
CA LYS A 116 0.86 20.10 -9.56
C LYS A 116 1.24 19.90 -11.03
N LYS A 117 2.50 20.11 -11.38
CA LYS A 117 3.00 19.88 -12.74
C LYS A 117 2.87 18.43 -13.17
N HIS A 118 3.26 17.50 -12.29
CA HIS A 118 3.14 16.06 -12.55
C HIS A 118 1.68 15.62 -12.67
N TRP A 119 0.80 16.15 -11.82
CA TRP A 119 -0.64 15.88 -11.90
C TRP A 119 -1.26 16.39 -13.21
N GLU A 120 -0.86 17.58 -13.67
CA GLU A 120 -1.31 18.13 -14.97
C GLU A 120 -0.84 17.28 -16.15
N GLU A 121 0.39 16.79 -16.14
CA GLU A 121 0.94 15.91 -17.18
C GLU A 121 0.21 14.57 -17.22
N LEU A 122 -0.05 13.96 -16.07
CA LEU A 122 -0.84 12.73 -15.97
C LEU A 122 -2.26 12.94 -16.50
N SER A 123 -2.90 14.06 -16.14
CA SER A 123 -4.24 14.41 -16.63
C SER A 123 -4.29 14.60 -18.15
N LYS A 124 -3.25 15.22 -18.74
CA LYS A 124 -3.15 15.38 -20.20
C LYS A 124 -2.96 14.06 -20.92
N ASN A 125 -2.19 13.15 -20.35
CA ASN A 125 -1.95 11.84 -20.92
C ASN A 125 -3.21 10.94 -20.82
N ASN A 126 -3.96 11.01 -19.74
CA ASN A 126 -5.21 10.29 -19.57
C ASN A 126 -6.32 10.81 -20.52
N LYS A 127 -6.37 12.11 -20.82
CA LYS A 127 -7.29 12.66 -21.83
C LYS A 127 -7.02 12.16 -23.26
N LYS A 128 -5.80 11.75 -23.59
CA LYS A 128 -5.48 11.13 -24.87
C LYS A 128 -5.93 9.67 -24.96
N ASN A 129 -6.11 9.00 -23.82
CA ASN A 129 -6.44 7.55 -23.73
C ASN A 129 -7.86 7.26 -23.22
N LYS A 130 -8.89 8.09 -23.56
CA LYS A 130 -10.26 8.05 -23.04
C LYS A 130 -10.42 8.50 -21.58
N VAL A 131 -10.95 9.72 -21.49
CA VAL A 131 -11.87 10.23 -20.45
C VAL A 131 -11.94 9.34 -19.19
N VAL A 132 -11.08 9.60 -18.25
CA VAL A 132 -11.39 9.35 -16.85
C VAL A 132 -11.17 10.69 -16.15
N ASP A 133 -12.25 11.26 -15.65
CA ASP A 133 -12.26 12.50 -14.89
C ASP A 133 -11.47 12.27 -13.59
N ILE A 134 -10.62 13.23 -13.21
CA ILE A 134 -9.76 13.09 -12.00
C ILE A 134 -10.61 13.02 -10.72
N SER A 135 -11.87 13.45 -10.79
CA SER A 135 -12.86 13.25 -9.73
C SER A 135 -13.34 11.80 -9.61
N ASP A 136 -13.24 11.00 -10.70
CA ASP A 136 -13.69 9.60 -10.75
C ASP A 136 -12.59 8.61 -10.37
N ASN A 137 -11.29 9.01 -10.41
CA ASN A 137 -10.18 8.17 -9.93
C ASN A 137 -10.22 7.88 -8.43
N GLU A 138 -10.93 8.65 -7.63
CA GLU A 138 -11.19 8.31 -6.22
C GLU A 138 -12.02 7.02 -6.10
N GLU A 139 -12.92 6.74 -7.04
CA GLU A 139 -13.76 5.54 -7.04
C GLU A 139 -13.05 4.32 -7.64
N GLU A 140 -12.22 4.52 -8.66
CA GLU A 140 -11.46 3.45 -9.30
C GLU A 140 -10.37 2.89 -8.37
N THR A 141 -9.65 3.76 -7.65
CA THR A 141 -8.68 3.34 -6.62
C THR A 141 -9.39 2.67 -5.43
N GLN A 142 -10.61 3.11 -5.09
CA GLN A 142 -11.46 2.45 -4.08
C GLN A 142 -11.89 1.07 -4.53
N ALA A 143 -12.35 0.96 -5.77
CA ALA A 143 -12.78 -0.32 -6.32
C ALA A 143 -11.62 -1.31 -6.35
N GLU A 144 -10.40 -0.87 -6.67
CA GLU A 144 -9.21 -1.72 -6.67
C GLU A 144 -8.75 -2.13 -5.27
N GLU A 145 -8.69 -1.19 -4.29
CA GLU A 145 -8.35 -1.54 -2.90
C GLU A 145 -9.44 -2.42 -2.29
N LYS A 146 -10.70 -2.13 -2.52
CA LYS A 146 -11.81 -2.97 -2.04
C LYS A 146 -11.83 -4.34 -2.71
N ILE A 147 -11.58 -4.40 -4.03
CA ILE A 147 -11.44 -5.67 -4.75
C ILE A 147 -10.26 -6.47 -4.20
N LYS A 148 -9.13 -5.83 -3.88
CA LYS A 148 -7.97 -6.49 -3.26
C LYS A 148 -8.30 -7.00 -1.85
N ASP A 149 -8.97 -6.21 -1.03
CA ASP A 149 -9.36 -6.60 0.33
C ASP A 149 -10.48 -7.66 0.32
N ASP A 150 -11.52 -7.50 -0.48
CA ASP A 150 -12.59 -8.48 -0.69
C ASP A 150 -12.02 -9.79 -1.26
N PHE A 151 -11.06 -9.71 -2.21
CA PHE A 151 -10.36 -10.87 -2.76
C PHE A 151 -9.50 -11.57 -1.70
N LYS A 152 -8.78 -10.82 -0.87
CA LYS A 152 -7.97 -11.36 0.22
C LYS A 152 -8.83 -12.07 1.27
N GLU A 153 -9.93 -11.46 1.67
CA GLU A 153 -10.88 -12.08 2.60
C GLU A 153 -11.53 -13.34 2.00
N ALA A 154 -11.96 -13.26 0.73
CA ALA A 154 -12.52 -14.39 0.01
C ALA A 154 -11.49 -15.53 -0.15
N LEU A 155 -10.23 -15.18 -0.43
CA LEU A 155 -9.12 -16.14 -0.54
C LEU A 155 -8.85 -16.81 0.81
N LEU A 156 -8.74 -16.05 1.89
CA LEU A 156 -8.54 -16.58 3.23
C LEU A 156 -9.72 -17.47 3.66
N ALA A 157 -10.96 -17.06 3.38
CA ALA A 157 -12.15 -17.86 3.65
C ALA A 157 -12.18 -19.15 2.80
N ALA A 158 -11.72 -19.12 1.55
CA ALA A 158 -11.60 -20.29 0.71
C ALA A 158 -10.54 -21.26 1.23
N ILE A 159 -9.38 -20.74 1.65
CA ILE A 159 -8.29 -21.53 2.26
C ILE A 159 -8.75 -22.17 3.57
N ALA A 160 -9.43 -21.43 4.44
CA ALA A 160 -9.96 -21.93 5.71
C ALA A 160 -11.01 -23.04 5.54
N LYS A 161 -11.72 -23.07 4.40
CA LYS A 161 -12.72 -24.10 4.06
C LYS A 161 -12.10 -25.32 3.36
N MET A 162 -10.82 -25.31 3.06
CA MET A 162 -10.16 -26.45 2.41
C MET A 162 -10.08 -27.64 3.39
N SER A 163 -10.30 -28.84 2.86
CA SER A 163 -9.95 -30.05 3.62
C SER A 163 -8.43 -30.12 3.82
N PRO A 164 -7.92 -30.78 4.88
CA PRO A 164 -6.49 -30.90 5.12
C PRO A 164 -5.69 -31.37 3.88
N LYS A 165 -6.19 -32.37 3.17
CA LYS A 165 -5.59 -32.83 1.90
C LYS A 165 -5.52 -31.77 0.81
N LYS A 166 -6.57 -30.96 0.67
CA LYS A 166 -6.58 -29.86 -0.32
C LYS A 166 -5.66 -28.74 0.07
N PHE A 167 -5.61 -28.41 1.35
CA PHE A 167 -4.69 -27.40 1.89
C PHE A 167 -3.24 -27.81 1.69
N GLU A 168 -2.90 -29.09 1.97
CA GLU A 168 -1.56 -29.64 1.72
C GLU A 168 -1.17 -29.55 0.24
N ALA A 169 -2.05 -30.00 -0.67
CA ALA A 169 -1.81 -29.89 -2.10
C ALA A 169 -1.65 -28.43 -2.58
N PHE A 170 -2.45 -27.52 -2.05
CA PHE A 170 -2.35 -26.08 -2.32
C PHE A 170 -1.01 -25.52 -1.84
N SER A 171 -0.62 -25.82 -0.60
CA SER A 171 0.65 -25.37 -0.01
C SER A 171 1.84 -25.85 -0.81
N ARG A 172 1.84 -27.11 -1.23
CA ARG A 172 2.91 -27.67 -2.08
C ARG A 172 2.98 -26.97 -3.44
N ALA A 173 1.84 -26.75 -4.09
CA ALA A 173 1.78 -26.05 -5.36
C ALA A 173 2.28 -24.59 -5.25
N LEU A 174 1.96 -23.90 -4.15
CA LEU A 174 2.44 -22.57 -3.86
C LEU A 174 3.94 -22.53 -3.66
N LEU A 175 4.47 -23.41 -2.78
CA LEU A 175 5.90 -23.51 -2.51
C LEU A 175 6.70 -23.88 -3.77
N ASN A 176 6.15 -24.77 -4.62
CA ASN A 176 6.79 -25.14 -5.89
C ASN A 176 6.89 -23.93 -6.84
N ARG A 177 5.84 -23.11 -6.90
CA ARG A 177 5.90 -21.83 -7.64
C ARG A 177 6.88 -20.82 -7.07
N MET A 178 7.12 -20.86 -5.78
CA MET A 178 8.15 -20.05 -5.08
C MET A 178 9.57 -20.60 -5.26
N GLY A 179 9.74 -21.71 -6.00
CA GLY A 179 11.06 -22.29 -6.29
C GLY A 179 11.55 -23.29 -5.26
N VAL A 180 10.65 -23.84 -4.43
CA VAL A 180 10.97 -24.96 -3.54
C VAL A 180 10.76 -26.27 -4.33
N GLU A 181 11.81 -27.06 -4.47
CA GLU A 181 11.74 -28.39 -5.06
C GLU A 181 11.50 -29.45 -3.96
N PHE A 182 10.42 -30.20 -4.10
CA PHE A 182 10.11 -31.30 -3.17
C PHE A 182 10.81 -32.58 -3.59
N THR A 183 11.40 -33.29 -2.62
CA THR A 183 11.98 -34.60 -2.85
C THR A 183 10.90 -35.69 -2.90
N GLU A 184 11.11 -36.76 -3.65
CA GLU A 184 10.15 -37.89 -3.76
C GLU A 184 9.77 -38.50 -2.39
N LYS A 185 10.67 -38.46 -1.41
CA LYS A 185 10.41 -38.87 -0.03
C LYS A 185 9.45 -37.97 0.74
N GLY A 186 9.24 -36.74 0.27
CA GLY A 186 8.32 -35.75 0.86
C GLY A 186 6.86 -35.88 0.41
N VAL A 187 6.50 -36.95 -0.29
CA VAL A 187 5.16 -37.13 -0.87
C VAL A 187 4.32 -38.20 -0.14
N GLN A 188 4.79 -38.74 0.98
CA GLN A 188 3.99 -39.70 1.76
C GLN A 188 2.91 -38.99 2.58
N ILE A 189 1.68 -39.15 2.11
CA ILE A 189 0.45 -38.73 2.78
C ILE A 189 0.12 -39.81 3.80
N SER A 190 0.70 -39.80 5.00
CA SER A 190 0.12 -40.49 6.16
C SER A 190 1.01 -40.53 7.38
N ASN A 191 0.45 -40.19 8.54
CA ASN A 191 0.82 -40.60 9.92
C ASN A 191 2.31 -40.49 10.32
N ASP A 192 3.00 -39.43 9.90
CA ASP A 192 4.42 -39.21 10.13
C ASP A 192 4.74 -38.20 11.26
N GLY A 193 3.79 -37.98 12.18
CA GLY A 193 3.99 -37.09 13.32
C GLY A 193 3.83 -35.60 13.01
N GLY A 194 3.20 -35.24 11.89
CA GLY A 194 2.87 -33.84 11.52
C GLY A 194 3.92 -33.18 10.63
N ILE A 195 4.71 -33.96 9.91
CA ILE A 195 5.65 -33.45 8.90
C ILE A 195 4.98 -33.52 7.52
N ASP A 196 4.64 -32.37 6.96
CA ASP A 196 3.89 -32.26 5.70
C ASP A 196 4.77 -32.41 4.44
N GLY A 197 6.08 -32.55 4.58
CA GLY A 197 7.01 -32.82 3.48
C GLY A 197 8.40 -32.24 3.67
N TYR A 198 9.32 -32.67 2.81
CA TYR A 198 10.68 -32.16 2.73
C TYR A 198 10.91 -31.51 1.38
N GLY A 199 11.51 -30.30 1.37
CA GLY A 199 11.87 -29.61 0.16
C GLY A 199 13.18 -28.84 0.30
N SER A 200 13.87 -28.59 -0.79
CA SER A 200 15.04 -27.73 -0.88
C SER A 200 14.72 -26.48 -1.67
N SER A 201 15.13 -25.31 -1.17
CA SER A 201 15.10 -24.07 -1.95
C SER A 201 16.51 -23.78 -2.44
N ALA A 202 16.72 -23.74 -3.76
CA ALA A 202 17.96 -23.20 -4.31
C ALA A 202 17.96 -21.68 -4.08
N PRO A 203 19.03 -21.08 -3.51
CA PRO A 203 19.14 -19.64 -3.46
C PRO A 203 19.15 -19.11 -4.89
N LYS A 204 18.15 -18.31 -5.28
CA LYS A 204 18.19 -17.62 -6.55
C LYS A 204 19.42 -16.71 -6.54
N PRO A 205 20.38 -16.84 -7.49
CA PRO A 205 21.45 -15.89 -7.59
C PRO A 205 20.82 -14.53 -7.82
N PHE A 206 21.19 -13.53 -7.01
CA PHE A 206 20.78 -12.15 -7.20
C PHE A 206 21.03 -11.78 -8.66
N GLY A 207 19.96 -11.54 -9.43
CA GLY A 207 20.05 -11.15 -10.82
C GLY A 207 20.86 -9.87 -10.92
N ARG A 208 21.97 -9.92 -11.70
CA ARG A 208 22.65 -8.72 -12.16
C ARG A 208 21.62 -7.89 -12.91
N LEU A 209 21.35 -6.69 -12.41
CA LEU A 209 20.77 -5.61 -13.19
C LEU A 209 21.78 -5.29 -14.32
N LEU A 210 21.38 -5.54 -15.55
CA LEU A 210 21.94 -4.93 -16.74
C LEU A 210 21.13 -3.68 -17.06
#